data_3a3572f0dc766d0ff344815b7034dd30
#
_entry.id   3a3572f0dc766d0ff344815b7034dd30
#
_cell.length_a   1.000
_cell.length_b   1.000
_cell.length_c   1.000
_cell.angle_alpha   90.00
_cell.angle_beta   90.00
_cell.angle_gamma   90.00
#
_symmetry.space_group_name_H-M   'P 1'
#
loop_
_entity.id
_entity.type
_entity.pdbx_description
1 polymer ?
#
loop_
_entity_poly.entity_id
_entity_poly.type
_entity_poly.pdbx_seq_one_letter_code
_entity_poly.pdbx_strand_id
1 'polypeptide(L)'
;LDTSREQKNDTKAKIIKYTGGDICLNEEQGIYLKFSDNPELKKYVGDDIVVTDGTSLLGADDKAAIASIVNMASYFMQNSEIKHGKIVICFVPDEEQGLLGAKALDVNLLGADFGYCLDCCEIGELIYENWNAADCTMVFKGVSAHPMNAKGKLVNSLLLAHKFISLLPGGEVPECTELSLI
;
A
#
# COMPACT_ATOMS: atom_id res chain seq x y z
N LEU A 1 9.78 2.30 2.22
CA LEU A 1 9.48 2.25 3.64
C LEU A 1 8.26 3.10 3.95
N ASP A 2 7.15 2.44 4.27
CA ASP A 2 5.92 3.11 4.59
C ASP A 2 5.91 3.55 6.04
N THR A 3 5.61 4.80 6.23
CA THR A 3 5.50 5.41 7.55
C THR A 3 4.05 5.79 7.80
N SER A 4 3.37 5.01 8.66
CA SER A 4 2.05 5.40 9.14
C SER A 4 2.14 6.57 10.12
N ARG A 5 1.19 7.50 10.03
CA ARG A 5 1.03 8.55 11.04
C ARG A 5 0.58 8.00 12.41
N GLU A 6 -0.06 6.85 12.39
CA GLU A 6 -0.52 6.16 13.58
C GLU A 6 0.47 5.06 13.96
N GLN A 7 1.52 5.46 14.66
CA GLN A 7 2.55 4.54 15.14
C GLN A 7 2.24 4.03 16.52
N LYS A 8 2.52 2.74 16.74
CA LYS A 8 2.57 2.13 18.06
C LYS A 8 3.91 1.44 18.24
N ASN A 9 4.56 1.69 19.36
CA ASN A 9 5.92 1.17 19.63
C ASN A 9 5.94 -0.34 19.92
N ASP A 10 4.82 -0.92 20.35
CA ASP A 10 4.70 -2.34 20.66
C ASP A 10 3.36 -2.86 20.12
N THR A 11 3.42 -3.56 18.99
CA THR A 11 2.27 -4.17 18.32
C THR A 11 2.05 -5.62 18.76
N LYS A 12 2.85 -6.13 19.70
CA LYS A 12 2.80 -7.51 20.22
C LYS A 12 2.74 -8.55 19.10
N ALA A 13 3.67 -8.43 18.15
CA ALA A 13 3.75 -9.35 17.02
C ALA A 13 3.95 -10.79 17.51
N LYS A 14 3.21 -11.72 16.91
CA LYS A 14 3.29 -13.16 17.20
C LYS A 14 3.14 -13.98 15.93
N ILE A 15 3.71 -15.17 15.96
CA ILE A 15 3.53 -16.17 14.89
C ILE A 15 2.42 -17.12 15.35
N ILE A 16 1.47 -17.38 14.48
CA ILE A 16 0.40 -18.34 14.72
C ILE A 16 0.33 -19.36 13.59
N LYS A 17 -0.01 -20.60 13.91
CA LYS A 17 -0.38 -21.61 12.92
C LYS A 17 -1.82 -21.35 12.49
N TYR A 18 -2.02 -20.98 11.22
CA TYR A 18 -3.36 -20.71 10.74
C TYR A 18 -4.08 -22.01 10.38
N THR A 19 -5.21 -22.25 11.01
CA THR A 19 -6.01 -23.47 10.82
C THR A 19 -7.34 -23.20 10.10
N GLY A 20 -7.56 -21.98 9.64
CA GLY A 20 -8.80 -21.52 9.01
C GLY A 20 -9.70 -20.74 9.95
N GLY A 21 -10.68 -20.06 9.38
CA GLY A 21 -11.63 -19.23 10.12
C GLY A 21 -11.09 -17.87 10.57
N ASP A 22 -11.77 -17.24 11.51
CA ASP A 22 -11.39 -15.94 12.07
C ASP A 22 -10.19 -16.05 12.99
N ILE A 23 -9.33 -15.04 12.97
CA ILE A 23 -8.16 -14.94 13.85
C ILE A 23 -8.44 -13.92 14.94
N CYS A 24 -8.39 -14.35 16.21
CA CYS A 24 -8.42 -13.44 17.35
C CYS A 24 -7.06 -12.74 17.49
N LEU A 25 -7.01 -11.46 17.23
CA LEU A 25 -5.83 -10.63 17.40
C LEU A 25 -5.70 -10.14 18.84
N ASN A 26 -6.81 -9.68 19.42
CA ASN A 26 -6.88 -9.16 20.79
C ASN A 26 -8.24 -9.52 21.42
N GLU A 27 -8.21 -10.44 22.37
CA GLU A 27 -9.42 -10.91 23.04
C GLU A 27 -10.02 -9.85 23.96
N GLU A 28 -9.18 -9.10 24.68
CA GLU A 28 -9.63 -8.06 25.62
C GLU A 28 -10.39 -6.93 24.92
N GLN A 29 -9.98 -6.59 23.70
CA GLN A 29 -10.60 -5.52 22.90
C GLN A 29 -11.57 -6.06 21.85
N GLY A 30 -11.72 -7.37 21.73
CA GLY A 30 -12.59 -8.01 20.76
C GLY A 30 -12.15 -7.77 19.31
N ILE A 31 -10.85 -7.68 19.04
CA ILE A 31 -10.32 -7.42 17.69
C ILE A 31 -10.06 -8.75 17.00
N TYR A 32 -10.70 -8.91 15.84
CA TYR A 32 -10.59 -10.12 15.01
C TYR A 32 -10.25 -9.75 13.57
N LEU A 33 -9.37 -10.52 12.96
CA LEU A 33 -9.24 -10.58 11.51
C LEU A 33 -10.24 -11.62 10.99
N LYS A 34 -11.34 -11.14 10.40
CA LYS A 34 -12.45 -12.00 9.97
C LYS A 34 -12.16 -12.61 8.61
N PHE A 35 -12.39 -13.89 8.50
CA PHE A 35 -12.27 -14.63 7.23
C PHE A 35 -13.25 -14.10 6.18
N SER A 36 -14.45 -13.67 6.59
CA SER A 36 -15.44 -13.09 5.67
C SER A 36 -14.96 -11.86 4.94
N ASP A 37 -14.11 -11.07 5.62
CA ASP A 37 -13.60 -9.78 5.12
C ASP A 37 -12.25 -9.97 4.39
N ASN A 38 -11.62 -11.14 4.58
CA ASN A 38 -10.29 -11.49 4.04
C ASN A 38 -10.29 -12.92 3.47
N PRO A 39 -11.04 -13.17 2.40
CA PRO A 39 -11.23 -14.55 1.86
C PRO A 39 -9.93 -15.16 1.32
N GLU A 40 -8.93 -14.37 0.99
CA GLU A 40 -7.58 -14.78 0.57
C GLU A 40 -6.84 -15.56 1.66
N LEU A 41 -7.19 -15.40 2.92
CA LEU A 41 -6.66 -16.22 4.03
C LEU A 41 -6.80 -17.71 3.79
N LYS A 42 -7.74 -18.12 2.93
CA LYS A 42 -7.90 -19.52 2.54
C LYS A 42 -6.62 -20.13 1.98
N LYS A 43 -5.82 -19.35 1.28
CA LYS A 43 -4.55 -19.80 0.68
C LYS A 43 -3.52 -20.23 1.72
N TYR A 44 -3.61 -19.69 2.94
CA TYR A 44 -2.62 -19.83 4.00
C TYR A 44 -3.03 -20.82 5.11
N VAL A 45 -4.08 -21.60 4.87
CA VAL A 45 -4.48 -22.66 5.83
C VAL A 45 -3.39 -23.72 5.89
N GLY A 46 -2.82 -23.88 7.08
CA GLY A 46 -1.67 -24.77 7.33
C GLY A 46 -0.33 -24.04 7.40
N ASP A 47 -0.27 -22.76 7.10
CA ASP A 47 0.94 -21.96 7.18
C ASP A 47 1.09 -21.25 8.54
N ASP A 48 2.31 -20.85 8.83
CA ASP A 48 2.61 -19.95 9.93
C ASP A 48 2.50 -18.51 9.44
N ILE A 49 1.66 -17.72 10.11
CA ILE A 49 1.46 -16.31 9.76
C ILE A 49 1.83 -15.41 10.93
N VAL A 50 2.38 -14.25 10.59
CA VAL A 50 2.71 -13.21 11.57
C VAL A 50 1.50 -12.30 11.71
N VAL A 51 1.06 -12.10 12.93
CA VAL A 51 -0.03 -11.19 13.28
C VAL A 51 0.39 -10.28 14.43
N THR A 52 -0.32 -9.16 14.59
CA THR A 52 -0.16 -8.23 15.72
C THR A 52 -1.39 -8.25 16.60
N ASP A 53 -1.45 -7.38 17.60
CA ASP A 53 -2.62 -7.24 18.47
C ASP A 53 -3.77 -6.45 17.82
N GLY A 54 -3.63 -6.03 16.57
CA GLY A 54 -4.65 -5.32 15.82
C GLY A 54 -4.95 -3.90 16.30
N THR A 55 -4.20 -3.36 17.26
CA THR A 55 -4.42 -1.99 17.80
C THR A 55 -3.76 -0.90 16.97
N SER A 56 -3.00 -1.28 15.94
CA SER A 56 -2.46 -0.41 14.90
C SER A 56 -2.28 -1.19 13.61
N LEU A 57 -1.86 -0.52 12.54
CA LEU A 57 -1.52 -1.19 11.29
C LEU A 57 -0.41 -2.22 11.49
N LEU A 58 -0.47 -3.33 10.76
CA LEU A 58 0.52 -4.40 10.83
C LEU A 58 1.92 -3.89 10.46
N GLY A 59 2.02 -3.02 9.47
CA GLY A 59 3.29 -2.46 9.00
C GLY A 59 4.20 -3.48 8.31
N ALA A 60 3.64 -4.57 7.77
CA ALA A 60 4.40 -5.55 6.98
C ALA A 60 4.87 -4.95 5.66
N ASP A 61 4.12 -4.04 5.14
CA ASP A 61 4.44 -3.17 4.02
C ASP A 61 5.33 -2.01 4.53
N ASP A 62 6.55 -1.88 4.12
CA ASP A 62 7.35 -2.86 3.34
C ASP A 62 8.44 -3.53 4.24
N LYS A 63 8.22 -3.57 5.55
CA LYS A 63 9.20 -4.11 6.54
C LYS A 63 9.47 -5.60 6.35
N ALA A 64 8.55 -6.34 5.75
CA ALA A 64 8.76 -7.73 5.39
C ALA A 64 9.87 -7.87 4.34
N ALA A 65 9.88 -7.02 3.32
CA ALA A 65 10.94 -6.97 2.32
C ALA A 65 12.27 -6.51 2.91
N ILE A 66 12.26 -5.52 3.82
CA ILE A 66 13.46 -5.09 4.54
C ILE A 66 14.08 -6.28 5.29
N ALA A 67 13.27 -7.05 6.03
CA ALA A 67 13.75 -8.22 6.75
C ALA A 67 14.34 -9.27 5.79
N SER A 68 13.72 -9.49 4.64
CA SER A 68 14.20 -10.39 3.60
C SER A 68 15.55 -9.96 3.03
N ILE A 69 15.70 -8.67 2.70
CA ILE A 69 16.94 -8.09 2.18
C ILE A 69 18.08 -8.20 3.20
N VAL A 70 17.82 -7.89 4.48
CA VAL A 70 18.81 -7.98 5.55
C VAL A 70 19.24 -9.42 5.78
N ASN A 71 18.29 -10.37 5.77
CA ASN A 71 18.61 -11.80 5.86
C ASN A 71 19.43 -12.28 4.67
N MET A 72 19.10 -11.88 3.46
CA MET A 72 19.88 -12.19 2.26
C MET A 72 21.32 -11.68 2.40
N ALA A 73 21.52 -10.44 2.81
CA ALA A 73 22.84 -9.86 3.02
C ALA A 73 23.64 -10.65 4.08
N SER A 74 22.99 -10.97 5.21
CA SER A 74 23.61 -11.80 6.25
C SER A 74 23.99 -13.18 5.74
N TYR A 75 23.15 -13.79 4.92
CA TYR A 75 23.41 -15.09 4.33
C TYR A 75 24.66 -15.07 3.43
N PHE A 76 24.80 -14.10 2.54
CA PHE A 76 25.98 -13.96 1.70
C PHE A 76 27.26 -13.67 2.51
N MET A 77 27.16 -12.89 3.58
CA MET A 77 28.30 -12.63 4.47
C MET A 77 28.76 -13.88 5.22
N GLN A 78 27.86 -14.80 5.54
CA GLN A 78 28.16 -16.06 6.25
C GLN A 78 28.62 -17.17 5.30
N ASN A 79 28.31 -17.09 4.01
CA ASN A 79 28.60 -18.11 2.99
C ASN A 79 29.44 -17.51 1.87
N SER A 80 30.67 -17.15 2.19
CA SER A 80 31.59 -16.43 1.30
C SER A 80 32.00 -17.22 0.03
N GLU A 81 31.71 -18.51 -0.02
CA GLU A 81 31.90 -19.37 -1.18
C GLU A 81 30.87 -19.11 -2.29
N ILE A 82 29.75 -18.48 -1.95
CA ILE A 82 28.71 -18.13 -2.93
C ILE A 82 29.19 -16.90 -3.72
N LYS A 83 29.40 -17.10 -5.01
CA LYS A 83 29.85 -16.04 -5.91
C LYS A 83 28.69 -15.12 -6.27
N HIS A 84 28.87 -13.84 -6.04
CA HIS A 84 27.92 -12.79 -6.43
C HIS A 84 28.66 -11.54 -6.90
N GLY A 85 27.98 -10.69 -7.64
CA GLY A 85 28.48 -9.36 -8.00
C GLY A 85 28.37 -8.38 -6.80
N LYS A 86 28.67 -7.12 -7.06
CA LYS A 86 28.45 -6.06 -6.07
C LYS A 86 26.96 -5.94 -5.78
N ILE A 87 26.58 -6.02 -4.51
CA ILE A 87 25.22 -5.82 -4.05
C ILE A 87 25.17 -4.46 -3.35
N VAL A 88 24.25 -3.61 -3.77
CA VAL A 88 23.96 -2.32 -3.14
C VAL A 88 22.54 -2.39 -2.59
N ILE A 89 22.40 -2.14 -1.29
CA ILE A 89 21.10 -2.09 -0.62
C ILE A 89 20.74 -0.64 -0.37
N CYS A 90 19.56 -0.24 -0.78
CA CYS A 90 19.05 1.11 -0.61
C CYS A 90 17.65 1.07 0.01
N PHE A 91 17.46 1.75 1.12
CA PHE A 91 16.17 1.96 1.75
C PHE A 91 15.81 3.44 1.66
N VAL A 92 14.64 3.73 1.12
CA VAL A 92 14.10 5.08 1.01
C VAL A 92 12.80 5.21 1.81
N PRO A 93 12.55 6.33 2.50
CA PRO A 93 11.32 6.55 3.24
C PRO A 93 10.21 7.13 2.35
N ASP A 94 9.01 7.25 2.93
CA ASP A 94 7.89 8.05 2.41
C ASP A 94 7.41 7.63 1.02
N GLU A 95 7.31 6.33 0.77
CA GLU A 95 6.73 5.79 -0.45
C GLU A 95 5.26 6.24 -0.58
N GLU A 96 4.43 5.99 0.44
CA GLU A 96 3.00 6.32 0.49
C GLU A 96 2.69 7.83 0.49
N GLN A 97 3.70 8.66 0.62
CA GLN A 97 3.56 10.11 0.55
C GLN A 97 3.89 10.67 -0.85
N GLY A 98 3.73 9.87 -1.86
CA GLY A 98 4.00 10.23 -3.25
C GLY A 98 5.45 10.02 -3.65
N LEU A 99 6.09 8.95 -3.16
CA LEU A 99 7.44 8.53 -3.54
C LEU A 99 8.51 9.58 -3.19
N LEU A 100 8.37 10.27 -2.05
CA LEU A 100 9.26 11.39 -1.72
C LEU A 100 10.73 10.97 -1.61
N GLY A 101 11.00 9.86 -0.92
CA GLY A 101 12.35 9.33 -0.79
C GLY A 101 12.95 8.89 -2.12
N ALA A 102 12.16 8.21 -2.95
CA ALA A 102 12.62 7.79 -4.28
C ALA A 102 12.92 8.98 -5.20
N LYS A 103 12.07 10.01 -5.15
CA LYS A 103 12.29 11.26 -5.93
C LYS A 103 13.52 12.05 -5.49
N ALA A 104 13.89 11.95 -4.21
CA ALA A 104 15.06 12.62 -3.67
C ALA A 104 16.36 11.82 -3.84
N LEU A 105 16.27 10.54 -4.22
CA LEU A 105 17.42 9.66 -4.38
C LEU A 105 18.23 10.05 -5.62
N ASP A 106 19.53 10.29 -5.43
CA ASP A 106 20.47 10.36 -6.56
C ASP A 106 20.91 8.94 -6.94
N VAL A 107 20.31 8.40 -7.98
CA VAL A 107 20.57 7.05 -8.47
C VAL A 107 22.01 6.83 -8.92
N ASN A 108 22.74 7.91 -9.29
CA ASN A 108 24.15 7.81 -9.67
C ASN A 108 25.05 7.41 -8.49
N LEU A 109 24.63 7.72 -7.26
CA LEU A 109 25.37 7.33 -6.06
C LEU A 109 25.30 5.82 -5.78
N LEU A 110 24.29 5.13 -6.31
CA LEU A 110 24.16 3.68 -6.12
C LEU A 110 25.27 2.91 -6.85
N GLY A 111 25.69 3.39 -8.02
CA GLY A 111 26.70 2.72 -8.85
C GLY A 111 26.33 1.26 -9.12
N ALA A 112 25.07 1.02 -9.43
CA ALA A 112 24.47 -0.28 -9.79
C ALA A 112 24.01 -0.24 -11.25
N ASP A 113 24.08 -1.39 -11.92
CA ASP A 113 23.67 -1.51 -13.33
C ASP A 113 22.15 -1.70 -13.47
N PHE A 114 21.53 -2.32 -12.48
CA PHE A 114 20.09 -2.55 -12.40
C PHE A 114 19.68 -2.76 -10.93
N GLY A 115 18.37 -2.73 -10.66
CA GLY A 115 17.83 -2.93 -9.32
C GLY A 115 16.58 -3.78 -9.31
N TYR A 116 16.33 -4.41 -8.18
CA TYR A 116 15.06 -5.04 -7.84
C TYR A 116 14.40 -4.24 -6.72
N CYS A 117 13.11 -3.94 -6.87
CA CYS A 117 12.28 -3.41 -5.81
C CYS A 117 11.50 -4.57 -5.21
N LEU A 118 11.60 -4.78 -3.90
CA LEU A 118 10.87 -5.82 -3.19
C LEU A 118 9.65 -5.19 -2.53
N ASP A 119 8.60 -5.05 -3.30
CA ASP A 119 7.36 -4.39 -2.87
C ASP A 119 6.19 -4.93 -3.71
N CYS A 120 6.08 -6.25 -3.78
CA CYS A 120 5.18 -6.90 -4.70
C CYS A 120 4.21 -7.85 -4.00
N CYS A 121 3.15 -8.25 -4.70
CA CYS A 121 1.95 -8.86 -4.16
C CYS A 121 2.11 -10.29 -3.68
N GLU A 122 2.71 -11.19 -4.47
CA GLU A 122 2.78 -12.61 -4.13
C GLU A 122 4.21 -13.15 -4.20
N ILE A 123 4.49 -14.21 -3.44
CA ILE A 123 5.81 -14.85 -3.42
C ILE A 123 6.13 -15.43 -4.80
N GLY A 124 7.26 -14.99 -5.36
CA GLY A 124 7.75 -15.44 -6.67
C GLY A 124 7.16 -14.66 -7.85
N GLU A 125 6.33 -13.69 -7.60
CA GLU A 125 5.84 -12.78 -8.64
C GLU A 125 6.94 -11.80 -9.05
N LEU A 126 7.04 -11.55 -10.35
CA LEU A 126 7.92 -10.55 -10.92
C LEU A 126 7.10 -9.60 -11.78
N ILE A 127 6.99 -8.35 -11.35
CA ILE A 127 6.37 -7.28 -12.12
C ILE A 127 7.46 -6.52 -12.87
N TYR A 128 7.35 -6.45 -14.17
CA TYR A 128 8.30 -5.77 -15.07
C TYR A 128 7.63 -4.69 -15.92
N GLU A 129 6.36 -4.44 -15.66
CA GLU A 129 5.58 -3.39 -16.30
C GLU A 129 5.12 -2.38 -15.26
N ASN A 130 5.02 -1.14 -15.66
CA ASN A 130 4.43 -0.07 -14.86
C ASN A 130 3.45 0.73 -15.72
N TRP A 131 2.69 1.59 -15.10
CA TRP A 131 1.74 2.48 -15.78
C TRP A 131 1.98 3.93 -15.41
N ASN A 132 1.45 4.82 -16.25
CA ASN A 132 1.46 6.23 -15.95
C ASN A 132 0.27 6.56 -15.04
N ALA A 133 0.48 7.44 -14.08
CA ALA A 133 -0.55 7.98 -13.23
C ALA A 133 -0.51 9.52 -13.25
N ALA A 134 -1.65 10.15 -13.01
CA ALA A 134 -1.74 11.59 -12.86
C ALA A 134 -2.80 11.94 -11.83
N ASP A 135 -2.49 12.92 -10.98
CA ASP A 135 -3.44 13.50 -10.05
C ASP A 135 -4.13 14.72 -10.64
N CYS A 136 -5.40 14.85 -10.37
CA CYS A 136 -6.16 16.02 -10.78
C CYS A 136 -6.97 16.61 -9.61
N THR A 137 -6.73 17.86 -9.30
CA THR A 137 -7.54 18.61 -8.33
C THR A 137 -8.51 19.51 -9.06
N MET A 138 -9.82 19.30 -8.85
CA MET A 138 -10.88 20.10 -9.46
C MET A 138 -11.60 20.95 -8.44
N VAL A 139 -11.77 22.22 -8.77
CA VAL A 139 -12.47 23.18 -7.91
C VAL A 139 -13.75 23.63 -8.59
N PHE A 140 -14.90 23.26 -8.00
CA PHE A 140 -16.22 23.68 -8.50
C PHE A 140 -16.70 24.92 -7.72
N LYS A 141 -16.81 26.03 -8.43
CA LYS A 141 -17.27 27.30 -7.86
C LYS A 141 -18.77 27.49 -8.15
N GLY A 142 -19.54 27.55 -7.10
CA GLY A 142 -20.98 27.88 -7.16
C GLY A 142 -21.25 29.37 -6.98
N VAL A 143 -22.52 29.74 -7.15
CA VAL A 143 -23.02 31.09 -6.86
C VAL A 143 -24.12 30.97 -5.80
N SER A 144 -23.90 31.57 -4.65
CA SER A 144 -24.90 31.62 -3.58
C SER A 144 -25.98 32.67 -3.86
N ALA A 145 -27.22 32.34 -3.55
CA ALA A 145 -28.34 33.28 -3.61
C ALA A 145 -29.36 32.91 -2.54
N HIS A 146 -30.05 33.94 -2.01
CA HIS A 146 -31.15 33.72 -1.08
C HIS A 146 -32.28 32.93 -1.74
N PRO A 147 -32.92 31.95 -1.09
CA PRO A 147 -33.94 31.09 -1.68
C PRO A 147 -35.03 31.84 -2.46
N MET A 148 -35.48 32.99 -1.92
CA MET A 148 -36.47 33.82 -2.58
C MET A 148 -36.06 34.34 -3.96
N ASN A 149 -34.74 34.47 -4.23
CA ASN A 149 -34.18 35.01 -5.47
C ASN A 149 -33.26 34.03 -6.18
N ALA A 150 -33.29 32.76 -5.83
CA ALA A 150 -32.35 31.75 -6.30
C ALA A 150 -32.60 31.32 -7.75
N LYS A 151 -33.85 31.41 -8.23
CA LYS A 151 -34.20 30.99 -9.59
C LYS A 151 -33.40 31.75 -10.62
N GLY A 152 -32.63 31.01 -11.44
CA GLY A 152 -31.77 31.57 -12.50
C GLY A 152 -30.49 32.27 -12.03
N LYS A 153 -30.20 32.26 -10.68
CA LYS A 153 -29.02 32.91 -10.11
C LYS A 153 -28.14 31.94 -9.30
N LEU A 154 -28.75 31.06 -8.51
CA LEU A 154 -28.02 30.11 -7.70
C LEU A 154 -27.37 29.05 -8.60
N VAL A 155 -26.09 28.78 -8.37
CA VAL A 155 -25.35 27.68 -8.98
C VAL A 155 -24.85 26.78 -7.85
N ASN A 156 -25.41 25.58 -7.75
CA ASN A 156 -24.99 24.63 -6.74
C ASN A 156 -23.72 23.90 -7.20
N SER A 157 -22.60 24.12 -6.49
CA SER A 157 -21.31 23.52 -6.80
C SER A 157 -21.33 22.00 -6.71
N LEU A 158 -22.13 21.41 -5.81
CA LEU A 158 -22.26 19.95 -5.68
C LEU A 158 -22.93 19.34 -6.92
N LEU A 159 -23.93 20.03 -7.49
CA LEU A 159 -24.57 19.58 -8.73
C LEU A 159 -23.64 19.70 -9.94
N LEU A 160 -22.76 20.71 -9.94
CA LEU A 160 -21.70 20.79 -10.97
C LEU A 160 -20.71 19.64 -10.84
N ALA A 161 -20.25 19.34 -9.62
CA ALA A 161 -19.36 18.22 -9.37
C ALA A 161 -20.01 16.88 -9.76
N HIS A 162 -21.26 16.65 -9.35
CA HIS A 162 -21.99 15.45 -9.72
C HIS A 162 -22.11 15.30 -11.26
N LYS A 163 -22.48 16.39 -11.95
CA LYS A 163 -22.57 16.38 -13.41
C LYS A 163 -21.22 16.07 -14.05
N PHE A 164 -20.14 16.63 -13.54
CA PHE A 164 -18.79 16.33 -14.03
C PHE A 164 -18.45 14.84 -13.85
N ILE A 165 -18.62 14.29 -12.62
CA ILE A 165 -18.36 12.89 -12.33
C ILE A 165 -19.18 11.97 -13.23
N SER A 166 -20.45 12.30 -13.52
CA SER A 166 -21.31 11.53 -14.41
C SER A 166 -20.89 11.51 -15.88
N LEU A 167 -19.93 12.36 -16.26
CA LEU A 167 -19.37 12.43 -17.60
C LEU A 167 -18.03 11.69 -17.72
N LEU A 168 -17.46 11.26 -16.61
CA LEU A 168 -16.24 10.45 -16.63
C LEU A 168 -16.53 9.07 -17.25
N PRO A 169 -15.57 8.49 -17.97
CA PRO A 169 -15.70 7.14 -18.50
C PRO A 169 -15.99 6.12 -17.39
N GLY A 170 -16.99 5.28 -17.59
CA GLY A 170 -17.42 4.31 -16.58
C GLY A 170 -16.42 3.18 -16.30
N GLY A 171 -15.36 3.07 -17.10
CA GLY A 171 -14.27 2.11 -16.90
C GLY A 171 -13.16 2.60 -15.95
N GLU A 172 -13.25 3.83 -15.48
CA GLU A 172 -12.24 4.45 -14.60
C GLU A 172 -12.67 4.45 -13.12
N VAL A 173 -13.35 3.40 -12.70
CA VAL A 173 -13.82 3.22 -11.31
C VAL A 173 -13.16 1.97 -10.77
N PRO A 174 -12.24 2.06 -9.80
CA PRO A 174 -11.47 0.92 -9.30
C PRO A 174 -12.30 -0.28 -8.88
N GLU A 175 -13.46 -0.03 -8.28
CA GLU A 175 -14.39 -1.07 -7.85
C GLU A 175 -15.08 -1.84 -9.00
N CYS A 176 -14.92 -1.37 -10.23
CA CYS A 176 -15.53 -1.97 -11.43
C CYS A 176 -14.50 -2.45 -12.45
N THR A 177 -13.20 -2.24 -12.21
CA THR A 177 -12.12 -2.58 -13.16
C THR A 177 -11.11 -3.51 -12.51
N GLU A 178 -10.81 -4.64 -13.16
CA GLU A 178 -9.79 -5.60 -12.70
C GLU A 178 -8.36 -5.09 -12.90
N LEU A 179 -8.19 -4.16 -13.82
CA LEU A 179 -6.94 -3.45 -14.06
C LEU A 179 -7.28 -1.98 -13.95
N SER A 180 -7.06 -1.41 -12.80
CA SER A 180 -7.26 0.02 -12.61
C SER A 180 -6.22 0.78 -13.43
N LEU A 181 -6.60 1.10 -14.64
CA LEU A 181 -5.95 2.13 -15.42
C LEU A 181 -6.57 3.47 -15.03
N ILE A 182 -6.12 4.02 -13.93
CA ILE A 182 -6.48 5.39 -13.56
C ILE A 182 -5.23 6.19 -13.43
#